data_a0fca0f229e0e0114071d31c2554a454
#
_entry.id   a0fca0f229e0e0114071d31c2554a454
#
_cell.length_a   1.000
_cell.length_b   1.000
_cell.length_c   1.000
_cell.angle_alpha   90.00
_cell.angle_beta   90.00
_cell.angle_gamma   90.00
#
_symmetry.space_group_name_H-M   'P 1'
#
loop_
_entity.id
_entity.type
_entity.pdbx_description
1 polymer ?
#
loop_
_entity_poly.entity_id
_entity_poly.type
_entity_poly.pdbx_seq_one_letter_code
_entity_poly.pdbx_strand_id
1 'polypeptide(L)'
;TGVQTCLFRSAVGGAAVARAHMNEVKRRLKEEKNAKDEDVLVSLQLVNEMLVRGYEFLPIELGKSRGSKYVVEDGKVRLPFCSLKGLGGAAADALENATLHGQEYLSIEELQQASGVGSSIIDRLRQVGALGDLPESSQVSFF
;
A
#
# COMPACT_ATOMS: atom_id res chain seq x y z
N THR A 1 -6.70 7.84 -9.57
CA THR A 1 -6.98 6.44 -9.25
C THR A 1 -5.80 5.50 -9.40
N GLY A 2 -4.81 5.80 -10.24
CA GLY A 2 -3.58 5.03 -10.36
C GLY A 2 -2.47 5.44 -9.41
N VAL A 3 -2.66 6.55 -8.71
CA VAL A 3 -1.64 7.27 -7.94
C VAL A 3 -1.03 6.41 -6.85
N GLN A 4 -1.84 5.86 -5.97
CA GLN A 4 -1.36 5.15 -4.79
C GLN A 4 -0.71 3.81 -5.13
N THR A 5 -1.27 3.05 -6.09
CA THR A 5 -0.68 1.79 -6.53
C THR A 5 0.66 2.02 -7.24
N CYS A 6 0.73 3.06 -8.07
CA CYS A 6 1.95 3.42 -8.75
C CYS A 6 3.00 3.93 -7.76
N LEU A 7 2.58 4.70 -6.76
CA LEU A 7 3.48 5.17 -5.71
C LEU A 7 4.05 4.01 -4.90
N PHE A 8 3.22 3.03 -4.54
CA PHE A 8 3.65 1.81 -3.86
C PHE A 8 4.73 1.09 -4.66
N ARG A 9 4.48 0.83 -5.95
CA ARG A 9 5.46 0.17 -6.83
C ARG A 9 6.77 0.93 -6.92
N SER A 10 6.69 2.25 -7.03
CA SER A 10 7.87 3.10 -7.12
C SER A 10 8.66 3.07 -5.82
N ALA A 11 7.98 3.11 -4.68
CA ALA A 11 8.65 3.09 -3.38
C ALA A 11 9.37 1.76 -3.14
N VAL A 12 8.70 0.62 -3.36
CA VAL A 12 9.32 -0.70 -3.12
C VAL A 12 10.20 -1.17 -4.26
N GLY A 13 10.02 -0.64 -5.47
CA GLY A 13 10.81 -1.00 -6.66
C GLY A 13 12.17 -0.34 -6.75
N GLY A 14 12.44 0.66 -5.93
CA GLY A 14 13.72 1.36 -5.90
C GLY A 14 13.80 2.58 -6.81
N ALA A 15 14.93 3.26 -6.77
CA ALA A 15 15.15 4.54 -7.45
C ALA A 15 14.96 4.49 -8.98
N ALA A 16 15.36 3.39 -9.62
CA ALA A 16 15.20 3.24 -11.07
C ALA A 16 13.72 3.20 -11.48
N VAL A 17 12.90 2.45 -10.73
CA VAL A 17 11.45 2.35 -10.97
C VAL A 17 10.79 3.69 -10.69
N ALA A 18 11.15 4.35 -9.60
CA ALA A 18 10.62 5.68 -9.27
C ALA A 18 10.92 6.71 -10.35
N ARG A 19 12.15 6.72 -10.87
CA ARG A 19 12.54 7.64 -11.97
C ARG A 19 11.79 7.36 -13.27
N ALA A 20 11.65 6.08 -13.62
CA ALA A 20 10.92 5.70 -14.84
C ALA A 20 9.45 6.17 -14.74
N HIS A 21 8.83 5.97 -13.61
CA HIS A 21 7.46 6.43 -13.37
C HIS A 21 7.36 7.96 -13.38
N MET A 22 8.32 8.64 -12.76
CA MET A 22 8.39 10.10 -12.76
C MET A 22 8.48 10.66 -14.18
N ASN A 23 9.32 10.06 -15.03
CA ASN A 23 9.48 10.48 -16.42
C ASN A 23 8.19 10.26 -17.21
N GLU A 24 7.49 9.17 -16.98
CA GLU A 24 6.21 8.90 -17.62
C GLU A 24 5.14 9.94 -17.22
N VAL A 25 5.07 10.28 -15.95
CA VAL A 25 4.13 11.30 -15.46
C VAL A 25 4.47 12.68 -16.06
N LYS A 26 5.75 13.03 -16.11
CA LYS A 26 6.19 14.28 -16.74
C LYS A 26 5.82 14.34 -18.23
N ARG A 27 5.95 13.22 -18.92
CA ARG A 27 5.55 13.13 -20.34
C ARG A 27 4.05 13.39 -20.50
N ARG A 28 3.23 12.77 -19.68
CA ARG A 28 1.76 12.97 -19.72
C ARG A 28 1.37 14.42 -19.42
N LEU A 29 2.06 15.05 -18.47
CA LEU A 29 1.80 16.44 -18.10
C LEU A 29 2.16 17.44 -19.22
N LYS A 30 3.08 17.07 -20.12
CA LYS A 30 3.37 17.88 -21.31
C LYS A 30 2.25 17.83 -22.34
N GLU A 31 1.56 16.69 -22.44
CA GLU A 31 0.46 16.51 -23.37
C GLU A 31 -0.83 17.11 -22.82
N GLU A 32 -1.13 16.89 -21.56
CA GLU A 32 -2.32 17.39 -20.90
C GLU A 32 -2.06 17.65 -19.42
N LYS A 33 -2.33 18.86 -18.97
CA LYS A 33 -2.25 19.20 -17.55
C LYS A 33 -3.39 18.56 -16.78
N ASN A 34 -3.03 17.89 -15.69
CA ASN A 34 -3.94 17.10 -14.89
C ASN A 34 -3.52 17.20 -13.43
N ALA A 35 -4.42 17.64 -12.55
CA ALA A 35 -4.14 17.83 -11.13
C ALA A 35 -3.67 16.54 -10.45
N LYS A 36 -4.23 15.39 -10.84
CA LYS A 36 -3.80 14.09 -10.30
C LYS A 36 -2.35 13.79 -10.63
N ASP A 37 -1.96 14.00 -11.89
CA ASP A 37 -0.58 13.74 -12.32
C ASP A 37 0.41 14.73 -11.69
N GLU A 38 -0.02 15.96 -11.43
CA GLU A 38 0.80 16.93 -10.68
C GLU A 38 1.05 16.44 -9.25
N ASP A 39 0.02 15.98 -8.55
CA ASP A 39 0.14 15.44 -7.20
C ASP A 39 0.99 14.17 -7.16
N VAL A 40 0.82 13.28 -8.14
CA VAL A 40 1.65 12.08 -8.30
C VAL A 40 3.10 12.46 -8.46
N LEU A 41 3.38 13.45 -9.31
CA LEU A 41 4.74 13.89 -9.56
C LEU A 41 5.42 14.40 -8.29
N VAL A 42 4.73 15.20 -7.48
CA VAL A 42 5.26 15.69 -6.20
C VAL A 42 5.61 14.52 -5.28
N SER A 43 4.69 13.56 -5.13
CA SER A 43 4.90 12.38 -4.29
C SER A 43 6.06 11.52 -4.79
N LEU A 44 6.17 11.32 -6.10
CA LEU A 44 7.25 10.56 -6.71
C LEU A 44 8.61 11.23 -6.56
N GLN A 45 8.65 12.55 -6.64
CA GLN A 45 9.88 13.31 -6.41
C GLN A 45 10.39 13.09 -4.97
N LEU A 46 9.49 13.11 -3.99
CA LEU A 46 9.84 12.85 -2.60
C LEU A 46 10.35 11.42 -2.41
N VAL A 47 9.62 10.43 -2.93
CA VAL A 47 10.03 9.02 -2.87
C VAL A 47 11.37 8.81 -3.54
N ASN A 48 11.57 9.35 -4.72
CA ASN A 48 12.84 9.23 -5.45
C ASN A 48 14.00 9.85 -4.66
N GLU A 49 13.80 11.02 -4.07
CA GLU A 49 14.82 11.66 -3.25
C GLU A 49 15.22 10.80 -2.05
N MET A 50 14.24 10.23 -1.35
CA MET A 50 14.51 9.34 -0.22
C MET A 50 15.28 8.09 -0.67
N LEU A 51 14.90 7.48 -1.77
CA LEU A 51 15.59 6.30 -2.31
C LEU A 51 17.02 6.60 -2.73
N VAL A 52 17.25 7.76 -3.35
CA VAL A 52 18.59 8.19 -3.76
C VAL A 52 19.48 8.45 -2.52
N ARG A 53 18.90 8.92 -1.42
CA ARG A 53 19.62 9.12 -0.16
C ARG A 53 19.91 7.83 0.60
N GLY A 54 19.47 6.69 0.07
CA GLY A 54 19.72 5.38 0.68
C GLY A 54 18.63 4.87 1.62
N TYR A 55 17.51 5.56 1.73
CA TYR A 55 16.38 5.06 2.50
C TYR A 55 15.68 3.94 1.74
N GLU A 56 15.18 2.95 2.49
CA GLU A 56 14.40 1.86 1.94
C GLU A 56 12.95 1.95 2.44
N PHE A 57 12.03 1.51 1.58
CA PHE A 57 10.62 1.39 1.94
C PHE A 57 10.27 -0.07 2.16
N LEU A 58 9.51 -0.33 3.22
CA LEU A 58 8.97 -1.65 3.52
C LEU A 58 7.55 -1.75 2.98
N PRO A 59 7.16 -2.93 2.47
CA PRO A 59 5.82 -3.13 1.93
C PRO A 59 4.74 -3.06 3.02
N ILE A 60 3.48 -3.04 2.58
CA ILE A 60 2.34 -3.10 3.48
C ILE A 60 2.26 -4.49 4.10
N GLU A 61 2.13 -4.54 5.42
CA GLU A 61 2.05 -5.79 6.17
C GLU A 61 1.02 -5.67 7.29
N LEU A 62 0.15 -6.65 7.41
CA LEU A 62 -0.84 -6.71 8.49
C LEU A 62 -0.14 -6.74 9.85
N GLY A 63 -0.64 -5.96 10.79
CA GLY A 63 -0.07 -5.88 12.12
C GLY A 63 1.12 -4.93 12.26
N LYS A 64 1.67 -4.43 11.15
CA LYS A 64 2.80 -3.49 11.14
C LYS A 64 2.46 -2.18 10.47
N SER A 65 1.74 -2.21 9.35
CA SER A 65 1.31 -1.00 8.64
C SER A 65 0.20 -0.27 9.37
N ARG A 66 0.32 1.05 9.42
CA ARG A 66 -0.72 1.94 9.93
C ARG A 66 -1.69 2.33 8.81
N GLY A 67 -2.80 2.97 9.16
CA GLY A 67 -3.79 3.41 8.19
C GLY A 67 -3.26 4.47 7.25
N SER A 68 -2.80 5.58 7.79
CA SER A 68 -2.35 6.73 7.01
C SER A 68 -0.98 7.27 7.40
N LYS A 69 -0.30 6.65 8.36
CA LYS A 69 1.00 7.10 8.85
C LYS A 69 2.12 6.20 8.39
N TYR A 70 3.22 6.79 7.96
CA TYR A 70 4.46 6.07 7.72
C TYR A 70 5.11 5.74 9.05
N VAL A 71 5.69 4.54 9.16
CA VAL A 71 6.35 4.07 10.37
C VAL A 71 7.80 3.74 10.05
N VAL A 72 8.71 4.19 10.91
CA VAL A 72 10.13 3.86 10.76
C VAL A 72 10.42 2.58 11.55
N GLU A 73 10.95 1.57 10.87
CA GLU A 73 11.36 0.29 11.45
C GLU A 73 12.79 -0.01 11.03
N ASP A 74 13.72 -0.05 11.99
CA ASP A 74 15.14 -0.34 11.73
C ASP A 74 15.77 0.55 10.65
N GLY A 75 15.40 1.84 10.62
CA GLY A 75 15.88 2.79 9.61
C GLY A 75 15.21 2.70 8.25
N LYS A 76 14.19 1.86 8.12
CA LYS A 76 13.39 1.71 6.90
C LYS A 76 11.99 2.26 7.13
N VAL A 77 11.32 2.65 6.05
CA VAL A 77 10.00 3.28 6.13
C VAL A 77 8.92 2.29 5.70
N ARG A 78 8.02 1.94 6.63
CA ARG A 78 6.88 1.08 6.34
C ARG A 78 5.76 1.89 5.71
N LEU A 79 5.26 1.42 4.57
CA LEU A 79 4.15 2.06 3.87
C LEU A 79 2.83 1.83 4.59
N PRO A 80 1.96 2.87 4.66
CA PRO A 80 0.64 2.74 5.26
C PRO A 80 -0.35 2.08 4.30
N PHE A 81 -1.48 1.62 4.83
CA PHE A 81 -2.56 1.04 4.02
C PHE A 81 -3.07 2.02 2.96
N CYS A 82 -3.14 3.31 3.27
CA CYS A 82 -3.64 4.32 2.33
C CYS A 82 -2.73 4.52 1.11
N SER A 83 -1.53 3.96 1.08
CA SER A 83 -0.67 3.98 -0.11
C SER A 83 -1.17 3.06 -1.23
N LEU A 84 -2.14 2.19 -0.94
CA LEU A 84 -2.78 1.34 -1.95
C LEU A 84 -3.90 2.08 -2.65
N LYS A 85 -3.96 1.90 -3.96
CA LYS A 85 -5.03 2.44 -4.78
C LYS A 85 -6.39 1.89 -4.34
N GLY A 86 -7.36 2.77 -4.20
CA GLY A 86 -8.73 2.39 -3.85
C GLY A 86 -8.99 2.21 -2.36
N LEU A 87 -7.95 2.36 -1.53
CA LEU A 87 -8.06 2.25 -0.09
C LEU A 87 -8.20 3.65 0.51
N GLY A 88 -9.44 4.05 0.77
CA GLY A 88 -9.73 5.34 1.38
C GLY A 88 -9.39 5.36 2.87
N GLY A 89 -9.44 6.56 3.48
CA GLY A 89 -9.09 6.76 4.88
C GLY A 89 -9.88 5.89 5.86
N ALA A 90 -11.19 5.75 5.63
CA ALA A 90 -12.05 4.93 6.51
C ALA A 90 -11.66 3.45 6.48
N ALA A 91 -11.38 2.91 5.29
CA ALA A 91 -10.95 1.52 5.14
C ALA A 91 -9.55 1.31 5.73
N ALA A 92 -8.66 2.25 5.53
CA ALA A 92 -7.31 2.21 6.09
C ALA A 92 -7.34 2.22 7.62
N ASP A 93 -8.17 3.07 8.21
CA ASP A 93 -8.36 3.12 9.67
C ASP A 93 -8.98 1.84 10.22
N ALA A 94 -9.96 1.28 9.51
CA ALA A 94 -10.57 0.01 9.88
C ALA A 94 -9.57 -1.15 9.89
N LEU A 95 -8.69 -1.21 8.89
CA LEU A 95 -7.62 -2.20 8.85
C LEU A 95 -6.60 -1.99 9.97
N GLU A 96 -6.23 -0.76 10.25
CA GLU A 96 -5.33 -0.44 11.36
C GLU A 96 -5.92 -0.91 12.68
N ASN A 97 -7.17 -0.57 12.96
CA ASN A 97 -7.85 -0.97 14.20
C ASN A 97 -8.00 -2.48 14.33
N ALA A 98 -8.18 -3.18 13.21
CA ALA A 98 -8.33 -4.63 13.22
C ALA A 98 -7.01 -5.38 13.38
N THR A 99 -5.86 -4.76 13.13
CA THR A 99 -4.58 -5.48 13.04
C THR A 99 -3.49 -5.02 14.01
N LEU A 100 -3.57 -3.82 14.58
CA LEU A 100 -2.48 -3.28 15.40
C LEU A 100 -2.50 -3.66 16.88
N HIS A 101 -3.55 -4.34 17.33
CA HIS A 101 -3.70 -4.70 18.75
C HIS A 101 -3.34 -6.16 19.05
N GLY A 102 -2.51 -6.77 18.22
CA GLY A 102 -2.08 -8.16 18.41
C GLY A 102 -3.09 -9.20 17.99
N GLN A 103 -4.15 -8.80 17.27
CA GLN A 103 -5.13 -9.76 16.75
C GLN A 103 -4.49 -10.64 15.68
N GLU A 104 -4.72 -11.92 15.79
CA GLU A 104 -4.33 -12.89 14.77
C GLU A 104 -5.58 -13.43 14.09
N TYR A 105 -5.49 -13.56 12.78
CA TYR A 105 -6.58 -14.09 11.96
C TYR A 105 -6.17 -15.40 11.32
N LEU A 106 -7.07 -16.37 11.37
CA LEU A 106 -6.85 -17.68 10.77
C LEU A 106 -7.20 -17.70 9.28
N SER A 107 -7.95 -16.70 8.82
CA SER A 107 -8.39 -16.63 7.43
C SER A 107 -8.65 -15.18 7.00
N ILE A 108 -8.68 -14.98 5.68
CA ILE A 108 -9.06 -13.71 5.06
C ILE A 108 -10.50 -13.34 5.42
N GLU A 109 -11.39 -14.34 5.47
CA GLU A 109 -12.79 -14.16 5.86
C GLU A 109 -12.91 -13.54 7.26
N GLU A 110 -12.16 -14.04 8.23
CA GLU A 110 -12.13 -13.49 9.58
C GLU A 110 -11.64 -12.05 9.61
N LEU A 111 -10.57 -11.75 8.87
CA LEU A 111 -10.05 -10.40 8.74
C LEU A 111 -11.08 -9.47 8.13
N GLN A 112 -11.76 -9.90 7.08
CA GLN A 112 -12.78 -9.12 6.42
C GLN A 112 -13.96 -8.80 7.35
N GLN A 113 -14.41 -9.78 8.13
CA GLN A 113 -15.47 -9.58 9.11
C GLN A 113 -15.05 -8.62 10.23
N ALA A 114 -13.84 -8.77 10.73
CA ALA A 114 -13.34 -7.93 11.83
C ALA A 114 -13.12 -6.48 11.40
N SER A 115 -12.61 -6.26 10.18
CA SER A 115 -12.33 -4.92 9.67
C SER A 115 -13.53 -4.27 8.96
N GLY A 116 -14.47 -5.09 8.44
CA GLY A 116 -15.61 -4.60 7.69
C GLY A 116 -15.29 -4.12 6.27
N VAL A 117 -14.08 -4.37 5.77
CA VAL A 117 -13.68 -3.94 4.43
C VAL A 117 -14.30 -4.81 3.34
N GLY A 118 -14.50 -4.22 2.16
CA GLY A 118 -15.09 -4.92 1.03
C GLY A 118 -14.12 -5.87 0.32
N SER A 119 -14.67 -6.70 -0.56
CA SER A 119 -13.89 -7.66 -1.34
C SER A 119 -12.85 -7.01 -2.24
N SER A 120 -13.14 -5.82 -2.78
CA SER A 120 -12.20 -5.10 -3.63
C SER A 120 -10.95 -4.69 -2.87
N ILE A 121 -11.07 -4.34 -1.60
CA ILE A 121 -9.94 -3.99 -0.75
C ILE A 121 -9.12 -5.23 -0.42
N ILE A 122 -9.77 -6.34 -0.13
CA ILE A 122 -9.10 -7.63 0.07
C ILE A 122 -8.29 -8.02 -1.17
N ASP A 123 -8.85 -7.86 -2.36
CA ASP A 123 -8.13 -8.14 -3.61
C ASP A 123 -6.88 -7.25 -3.78
N ARG A 124 -6.97 -5.98 -3.39
CA ARG A 124 -5.82 -5.06 -3.42
C ARG A 124 -4.72 -5.51 -2.47
N LEU A 125 -5.08 -5.88 -1.25
CA LEU A 125 -4.13 -6.40 -0.26
C LEU A 125 -3.47 -7.69 -0.76
N ARG A 126 -4.25 -8.58 -1.38
CA ARG A 126 -3.72 -9.81 -1.96
C ARG A 126 -2.71 -9.53 -3.07
N GLN A 127 -2.99 -8.59 -3.95
CA GLN A 127 -2.12 -8.23 -5.07
C GLN A 127 -0.74 -7.74 -4.62
N VAL A 128 -0.65 -7.09 -3.48
CA VAL A 128 0.63 -6.59 -2.95
C VAL A 128 1.28 -7.50 -1.92
N GLY A 129 0.69 -8.67 -1.68
CA GLY A 129 1.22 -9.66 -0.75
C GLY A 129 1.00 -9.35 0.72
N ALA A 130 0.15 -8.38 1.05
CA ALA A 130 -0.10 -7.95 2.43
C ALA A 130 -0.81 -9.01 3.27
N LEU A 131 -1.54 -9.91 2.63
CA LEU A 131 -2.26 -10.99 3.32
C LEU A 131 -1.36 -12.19 3.65
N GLY A 132 -0.17 -12.26 3.08
CA GLY A 132 0.74 -13.37 3.30
C GLY A 132 0.12 -14.70 2.89
N ASP A 133 0.22 -15.69 3.75
CA ASP A 133 -0.26 -17.05 3.49
C ASP A 133 -1.65 -17.33 4.08
N LEU A 134 -2.42 -16.30 4.43
CA LEU A 134 -3.75 -16.49 5.00
C LEU A 134 -4.67 -17.22 4.01
N PRO A 135 -5.33 -18.32 4.44
CA PRO A 135 -6.30 -19.00 3.59
C PRO A 135 -7.59 -18.17 3.47
N GLU A 136 -8.38 -18.45 2.45
CA GLU A 136 -9.65 -17.76 2.22
C GLU A 136 -10.63 -17.96 3.38
N SER A 137 -10.71 -19.17 3.91
CA SER A 137 -11.61 -19.56 4.99
C SER A 137 -10.90 -20.43 6.01
N SER A 138 -11.28 -20.28 7.28
CA SER A 138 -10.82 -21.14 8.37
C SER A 138 -11.54 -22.49 8.41
N GLN A 139 -12.56 -22.67 7.59
CA GLN A 139 -13.28 -23.94 7.54
C GLN A 139 -12.43 -25.03 6.91
N VAL A 140 -12.24 -26.13 7.64
CA VAL A 140 -11.52 -27.28 7.13
C VAL A 140 -12.48 -28.10 6.31
N SER A 141 -12.17 -28.32 5.03
CA SER A 141 -12.93 -29.23 4.17
C SER A 141 -12.37 -30.63 4.35
N PHE A 142 -13.24 -31.56 4.70
CA PHE A 142 -12.88 -32.99 4.82
C PHE A 142 -13.16 -33.78 3.54
N PHE A 143 -13.47 -33.09 2.47
CA PHE A 143 -13.82 -33.71 1.18
C PHE A 143 -12.93 -33.26 0.05
#